data_7054c9a6d1193546175581fcd2ea39a7
#
_entry.id   7054c9a6d1193546175581fcd2ea39a7
#
_cell.length_a   1.000
_cell.length_b   1.000
_cell.length_c   1.000
_cell.angle_alpha   90.00
_cell.angle_beta   90.00
_cell.angle_gamma   90.00
#
_symmetry.space_group_name_H-M   'P 1'
#
loop_
_entity.id
_entity.type
_entity.pdbx_description
1 polymer ?
#
loop_
_entity_poly.entity_id
_entity_poly.type
_entity_poly.pdbx_seq_one_letter_code
_entity_poly.pdbx_strand_id
1 'polypeptide(L)'
;MSALLPMRFFLLGIEKMSKLFFTNPDVVHRACEVSLETCIRYAQAIIDVGLTPTISEPMSSCTVVSPKHFREFGAPYLQKLVQYITSKGKSVTMHICGKTEKIWEDIVAMGVAGFSVDNVVNLQKCKEQIGDRVKILGHVDPSAVMYAGTPADVREAVIKCVQQAWDSPKGYVIMSGCSLPVETPLRNIEAMMDAAREIGYPIEPEKLDKMLR
;
A
#
# COMPACT_ATOMS: atom_id res chain seq x y z
N MET A 1 7.43 7.43 3.24
CA MET A 1 8.86 7.10 3.08
C MET A 1 8.98 6.06 1.99
N SER A 2 9.66 6.38 0.91
CA SER A 2 9.95 5.41 -0.16
C SER A 2 11.04 4.45 0.35
N ALA A 3 10.77 3.15 0.26
CA ALA A 3 11.64 2.16 0.88
C ALA A 3 12.67 1.54 -0.09
N LEU A 4 13.17 0.42 0.25
CA LEU A 4 14.42 -0.21 -0.12
C LEU A 4 14.66 -0.43 -1.63
N LEU A 5 13.74 -1.08 -2.35
CA LEU A 5 13.92 -1.34 -3.78
C LEU A 5 13.78 -0.09 -4.66
N PRO A 6 12.85 0.85 -4.39
CA PRO A 6 12.77 2.09 -5.17
C PRO A 6 14.06 2.87 -5.23
N MET A 7 14.76 3.06 -4.11
CA MET A 7 16.03 3.81 -4.10
C MET A 7 17.07 3.19 -5.06
N ARG A 8 17.10 1.88 -5.21
CA ARG A 8 18.07 1.19 -6.07
C ARG A 8 17.70 1.22 -7.54
N PHE A 9 16.41 1.05 -7.84
CA PHE A 9 15.93 1.22 -9.22
C PHE A 9 16.14 2.66 -9.70
N PHE A 10 16.00 3.66 -8.83
CA PHE A 10 16.33 5.04 -9.17
C PHE A 10 17.83 5.26 -9.40
N LEU A 11 18.69 4.65 -8.59
CA LEU A 11 20.14 4.82 -8.71
C LEU A 11 20.76 4.05 -9.88
N LEU A 12 20.28 2.83 -10.16
CA LEU A 12 20.89 1.94 -11.14
C LEU A 12 20.08 1.80 -12.43
N GLY A 13 18.81 2.21 -12.43
CA GLY A 13 17.85 1.97 -13.50
C GLY A 13 17.26 0.56 -13.47
N ILE A 14 16.03 0.42 -13.96
CA ILE A 14 15.24 -0.83 -13.91
C ILE A 14 15.96 -1.97 -14.63
N GLU A 15 16.48 -1.71 -15.84
CA GLU A 15 17.12 -2.72 -16.66
C GLU A 15 18.38 -3.31 -16.00
N LYS A 16 19.27 -2.43 -15.52
CA LYS A 16 20.51 -2.85 -14.86
C LYS A 16 20.22 -3.63 -13.57
N MET A 17 19.29 -3.12 -12.76
CA MET A 17 18.89 -3.76 -11.51
C MET A 17 18.31 -5.16 -11.76
N SER A 18 17.43 -5.29 -12.77
CA SER A 18 16.82 -6.58 -13.13
C SER A 18 17.86 -7.60 -13.60
N LYS A 19 18.89 -7.17 -14.33
CA LYS A 19 20.02 -8.04 -14.71
C LYS A 19 20.83 -8.49 -13.50
N LEU A 20 21.06 -7.60 -12.52
CA LEU A 20 21.85 -7.90 -11.33
C LEU A 20 21.22 -8.99 -10.45
N PHE A 21 19.89 -9.15 -10.45
CA PHE A 21 19.25 -10.28 -9.75
C PHE A 21 19.78 -11.65 -10.18
N PHE A 22 20.23 -11.78 -11.43
CA PHE A 22 20.70 -13.03 -12.00
C PHE A 22 22.22 -13.10 -12.12
N THR A 23 22.89 -11.97 -12.34
CA THR A 23 24.33 -11.93 -12.66
C THR A 23 25.20 -11.64 -11.46
N ASN A 24 24.68 -10.93 -10.46
CA ASN A 24 25.44 -10.56 -9.26
C ASN A 24 24.53 -10.27 -8.07
N PRO A 25 23.91 -11.29 -7.45
CA PRO A 25 22.99 -11.13 -6.32
C PRO A 25 23.65 -10.45 -5.11
N ASP A 26 24.95 -10.64 -4.87
CA ASP A 26 25.64 -10.03 -3.74
C ASP A 26 25.65 -8.50 -3.83
N VAL A 27 25.79 -7.95 -5.04
CA VAL A 27 25.68 -6.50 -5.26
C VAL A 27 24.27 -6.01 -4.92
N VAL A 28 23.24 -6.81 -5.24
CA VAL A 28 21.86 -6.47 -4.89
C VAL A 28 21.68 -6.48 -3.37
N HIS A 29 22.15 -7.51 -2.68
CA HIS A 29 22.10 -7.58 -1.22
C HIS A 29 22.84 -6.40 -0.58
N ARG A 30 24.04 -6.09 -1.06
CA ARG A 30 24.80 -4.93 -0.54
C ARG A 30 24.08 -3.61 -0.74
N ALA A 31 23.47 -3.40 -1.91
CA ALA A 31 22.65 -2.23 -2.16
C ALA A 31 21.41 -2.21 -1.22
N CYS A 32 20.84 -3.40 -0.88
CA CYS A 32 19.75 -3.54 0.08
C CYS A 32 20.14 -3.08 1.49
N GLU A 33 21.32 -3.46 1.95
CA GLU A 33 21.85 -3.09 3.26
C GLU A 33 22.03 -1.58 3.37
N VAL A 34 22.70 -0.97 2.39
CA VAL A 34 22.94 0.49 2.37
C VAL A 34 21.60 1.27 2.33
N SER A 35 20.64 0.81 1.54
CA SER A 35 19.32 1.45 1.48
C SER A 35 18.55 1.29 2.80
N LEU A 36 18.65 0.12 3.45
CA LEU A 36 18.03 -0.12 4.75
C LEU A 36 18.56 0.85 5.80
N GLU A 37 19.88 1.04 5.86
CA GLU A 37 20.50 2.00 6.79
C GLU A 37 19.96 3.42 6.59
N THR A 38 19.85 3.86 5.34
CA THR A 38 19.26 5.16 5.00
C THR A 38 17.79 5.25 5.43
N CYS A 39 16.99 4.19 5.16
CA CYS A 39 15.59 4.15 5.56
C CYS A 39 15.41 4.15 7.08
N ILE A 40 16.28 3.46 7.82
CA ILE A 40 16.28 3.47 9.29
C ILE A 40 16.56 4.88 9.83
N ARG A 41 17.58 5.57 9.30
CA ARG A 41 17.89 6.94 9.69
C ARG A 41 16.74 7.89 9.43
N TYR A 42 16.10 7.74 8.28
CA TYR A 42 14.93 8.55 7.90
C TYR A 42 13.70 8.23 8.77
N ALA A 43 13.46 6.96 9.06
CA ALA A 43 12.39 6.56 9.98
C ALA A 43 12.61 7.12 11.39
N GLN A 44 13.87 7.11 11.90
CA GLN A 44 14.20 7.70 13.18
C GLN A 44 13.90 9.20 13.20
N ALA A 45 14.31 9.94 12.17
CA ALA A 45 14.04 11.38 12.10
C ALA A 45 12.52 11.69 12.10
N ILE A 46 11.70 10.87 11.45
CA ILE A 46 10.23 11.00 11.49
C ILE A 46 9.71 10.73 12.92
N ILE A 47 10.26 9.73 13.59
CA ILE A 47 9.85 9.35 14.96
C ILE A 47 10.24 10.44 15.95
N ASP A 48 11.43 11.03 15.81
CA ASP A 48 11.96 12.07 16.71
C ASP A 48 11.10 13.34 16.72
N VAL A 49 10.40 13.63 15.61
CA VAL A 49 9.41 14.72 15.54
C VAL A 49 7.99 14.29 15.94
N GLY A 50 7.84 13.11 16.55
CA GLY A 50 6.56 12.61 17.08
C GLY A 50 5.66 11.91 16.06
N LEU A 51 6.04 11.83 14.78
CA LEU A 51 5.25 11.25 13.72
C LEU A 51 5.42 9.73 13.63
N THR A 52 4.55 9.08 12.84
CA THR A 52 4.60 7.64 12.56
C THR A 52 5.03 7.43 11.11
N PRO A 53 6.14 6.70 10.85
CA PRO A 53 6.56 6.40 9.48
C PRO A 53 5.57 5.47 8.75
N THR A 54 5.34 5.73 7.48
CA THR A 54 4.69 4.80 6.55
C THR A 54 5.71 4.31 5.52
N ILE A 55 5.58 3.09 5.04
CA ILE A 55 6.48 2.50 4.05
C ILE A 55 5.75 2.48 2.70
N SER A 56 6.38 3.01 1.65
CA SER A 56 5.93 2.86 0.26
C SER A 56 6.99 2.08 -0.52
N GLU A 57 6.60 0.93 -1.09
CA GLU A 57 7.52 -0.01 -1.74
C GLU A 57 7.02 -0.42 -3.14
N PRO A 58 6.85 0.53 -4.08
CA PRO A 58 6.22 0.27 -5.36
C PRO A 58 6.98 -0.75 -6.22
N MET A 59 8.30 -0.87 -6.07
CA MET A 59 9.13 -1.75 -6.87
C MET A 59 9.12 -3.20 -6.39
N SER A 60 8.53 -3.49 -5.24
CA SER A 60 8.30 -4.85 -4.72
C SER A 60 7.05 -5.52 -5.27
N SER A 61 6.30 -4.83 -6.12
CA SER A 61 5.11 -5.34 -6.80
C SER A 61 5.42 -6.57 -7.64
N CYS A 62 4.51 -7.55 -7.63
CA CYS A 62 4.57 -8.69 -8.56
C CYS A 62 4.41 -8.29 -10.04
N THR A 63 4.08 -7.04 -10.31
CA THR A 63 4.11 -6.44 -11.65
C THR A 63 5.56 -6.16 -12.11
N VAL A 64 6.47 -5.90 -11.17
CA VAL A 64 7.87 -5.51 -11.44
C VAL A 64 8.84 -6.64 -11.14
N VAL A 65 8.69 -7.31 -9.99
CA VAL A 65 9.57 -8.39 -9.56
C VAL A 65 8.79 -9.68 -9.28
N SER A 66 9.42 -10.84 -9.49
CA SER A 66 8.78 -12.10 -9.15
C SER A 66 8.63 -12.24 -7.61
N PRO A 67 7.66 -13.02 -7.11
CA PRO A 67 7.57 -13.33 -5.69
C PRO A 67 8.86 -13.96 -5.13
N LYS A 68 9.60 -14.74 -5.94
CA LYS A 68 10.90 -15.28 -5.55
C LYS A 68 11.90 -14.17 -5.26
N HIS A 69 12.07 -13.24 -6.20
CA HIS A 69 13.00 -12.12 -6.02
C HIS A 69 12.56 -11.16 -4.90
N PHE A 70 11.25 -10.99 -4.70
CA PHE A 70 10.75 -10.26 -3.54
C PHE A 70 11.20 -10.91 -2.23
N ARG A 71 11.01 -12.23 -2.08
CA ARG A 71 11.41 -12.98 -0.88
C ARG A 71 12.91 -12.97 -0.64
N GLU A 72 13.71 -12.96 -1.70
CA GLU A 72 15.17 -12.97 -1.63
C GLU A 72 15.73 -11.56 -1.35
N PHE A 73 15.30 -10.55 -2.09
CA PHE A 73 15.95 -9.23 -2.10
C PHE A 73 15.12 -8.11 -1.45
N GLY A 74 13.83 -8.29 -1.24
CA GLY A 74 12.93 -7.27 -0.66
C GLY A 74 12.54 -7.60 0.77
N ALA A 75 11.88 -8.73 0.97
CA ALA A 75 11.24 -9.10 2.22
C ALA A 75 12.17 -9.08 3.45
N PRO A 76 13.42 -9.61 3.41
CA PRO A 76 14.28 -9.63 4.59
C PRO A 76 14.65 -8.22 5.09
N TYR A 77 14.79 -7.29 4.18
CA TYR A 77 15.16 -5.91 4.51
C TYR A 77 13.96 -5.08 4.94
N LEU A 78 12.82 -5.28 4.30
CA LEU A 78 11.55 -4.68 4.72
C LEU A 78 11.17 -5.14 6.12
N GLN A 79 11.33 -6.42 6.43
CA GLN A 79 11.07 -6.96 7.75
C GLN A 79 11.96 -6.29 8.82
N LYS A 80 13.26 -6.10 8.55
CA LYS A 80 14.17 -5.38 9.45
C LYS A 80 13.73 -3.93 9.68
N LEU A 81 13.26 -3.26 8.63
CA LEU A 81 12.74 -1.89 8.74
C LEU A 81 11.46 -1.83 9.57
N VAL A 82 10.51 -2.75 9.34
CA VAL A 82 9.28 -2.87 10.12
C VAL A 82 9.62 -3.14 11.59
N GLN A 83 10.50 -4.10 11.87
CA GLN A 83 10.96 -4.42 13.23
C GLN A 83 11.61 -3.22 13.93
N TYR A 84 12.43 -2.46 13.20
CA TYR A 84 13.02 -1.23 13.76
C TYR A 84 11.94 -0.23 14.17
N ILE A 85 10.98 0.07 13.28
CA ILE A 85 9.92 1.05 13.57
C ILE A 85 9.03 0.56 14.73
N THR A 86 8.70 -0.71 14.76
CA THR A 86 7.86 -1.29 15.82
C THR A 86 8.59 -1.34 17.17
N SER A 87 9.91 -1.56 17.18
CA SER A 87 10.73 -1.48 18.40
C SER A 87 10.73 -0.08 19.05
N LYS A 88 10.38 0.95 18.29
CA LYS A 88 10.19 2.33 18.77
C LYS A 88 8.75 2.63 19.22
N GLY A 89 7.91 1.61 19.36
CA GLY A 89 6.50 1.76 19.77
C GLY A 89 5.58 2.33 18.70
N LYS A 90 5.99 2.34 17.42
CA LYS A 90 5.19 2.83 16.29
C LYS A 90 4.62 1.68 15.48
N SER A 91 3.38 1.82 15.01
CA SER A 91 2.77 0.90 14.05
C SER A 91 3.24 1.23 12.62
N VAL A 92 3.21 0.23 11.73
CA VAL A 92 3.62 0.42 10.33
C VAL A 92 2.44 0.19 9.40
N THR A 93 2.17 1.16 8.54
CA THR A 93 1.36 0.97 7.32
C THR A 93 2.30 0.86 6.14
N MET A 94 2.09 -0.16 5.29
CA MET A 94 2.87 -0.38 4.08
C MET A 94 1.98 -0.24 2.85
N HIS A 95 2.48 0.42 1.81
CA HIS A 95 1.86 0.46 0.50
C HIS A 95 2.77 -0.21 -0.54
N ILE A 96 2.19 -1.08 -1.36
CA ILE A 96 2.84 -1.64 -2.55
C ILE A 96 1.90 -1.46 -3.73
N CYS A 97 2.36 -0.77 -4.77
CA CYS A 97 1.61 -0.57 -6.01
C CYS A 97 1.43 -1.88 -6.79
N GLY A 98 0.45 -1.91 -7.69
CA GLY A 98 0.26 -3.02 -8.63
C GLY A 98 -0.19 -4.32 -7.97
N LYS A 99 0.11 -5.44 -8.64
CA LYS A 99 -0.34 -6.76 -8.19
C LYS A 99 0.50 -7.26 -7.03
N THR A 100 -0.16 -7.68 -5.93
CA THR A 100 0.49 -8.10 -4.68
C THR A 100 -0.05 -9.42 -4.13
N GLU A 101 -1.02 -10.05 -4.79
CA GLU A 101 -1.74 -11.22 -4.28
C GLU A 101 -0.80 -12.36 -3.88
N LYS A 102 0.30 -12.55 -4.63
CA LYS A 102 1.24 -13.67 -4.40
C LYS A 102 2.21 -13.46 -3.24
N ILE A 103 2.21 -12.25 -2.64
CA ILE A 103 3.09 -11.86 -1.53
C ILE A 103 2.34 -11.36 -0.29
N TRP A 104 1.02 -11.45 -0.25
CA TRP A 104 0.24 -10.99 0.90
C TRP A 104 0.64 -11.68 2.21
N GLU A 105 0.89 -12.99 2.17
CA GLU A 105 1.35 -13.73 3.36
C GLU A 105 2.73 -13.26 3.84
N ASP A 106 3.63 -12.96 2.92
CA ASP A 106 4.94 -12.39 3.25
C ASP A 106 4.80 -11.03 3.93
N ILE A 107 3.88 -10.18 3.44
CA ILE A 107 3.61 -8.84 4.00
C ILE A 107 3.03 -8.95 5.42
N VAL A 108 2.06 -9.84 5.62
CA VAL A 108 1.48 -10.09 6.95
C VAL A 108 2.53 -10.60 7.93
N ALA A 109 3.39 -11.52 7.48
CA ALA A 109 4.47 -12.09 8.29
C ALA A 109 5.50 -11.04 8.75
N MET A 110 5.63 -9.92 8.06
CA MET A 110 6.48 -8.81 8.49
C MET A 110 5.95 -8.07 9.73
N GLY A 111 4.69 -8.25 10.10
CA GLY A 111 4.07 -7.60 11.26
C GLY A 111 3.59 -6.16 10.99
N VAL A 112 3.24 -5.83 9.76
CA VAL A 112 2.62 -4.54 9.44
C VAL A 112 1.22 -4.44 10.07
N ALA A 113 0.88 -3.26 10.58
CA ALA A 113 -0.43 -3.01 11.17
C ALA A 113 -1.50 -2.69 10.11
N GLY A 114 -1.08 -2.15 8.96
CA GLY A 114 -1.95 -1.82 7.84
C GLY A 114 -1.28 -2.06 6.50
N PHE A 115 -2.06 -2.51 5.53
CA PHE A 115 -1.62 -2.70 4.16
C PHE A 115 -2.50 -1.92 3.19
N SER A 116 -1.89 -0.98 2.49
CA SER A 116 -2.54 -0.19 1.45
C SER A 116 -2.36 -0.87 0.10
N VAL A 117 -3.47 -1.26 -0.51
CA VAL A 117 -3.52 -2.01 -1.77
C VAL A 117 -3.83 -1.10 -2.95
N ASP A 118 -3.27 -1.45 -4.10
CA ASP A 118 -3.53 -0.80 -5.38
C ASP A 118 -4.92 -1.20 -5.94
N ASN A 119 -5.53 -0.34 -6.76
CA ASN A 119 -6.83 -0.57 -7.38
C ASN A 119 -6.91 -1.78 -8.35
N VAL A 120 -5.76 -2.28 -8.81
CA VAL A 120 -5.69 -3.48 -9.66
C VAL A 120 -5.84 -4.79 -8.87
N VAL A 121 -5.86 -4.72 -7.55
CA VAL A 121 -6.01 -5.86 -6.65
C VAL A 121 -7.50 -6.14 -6.41
N ASN A 122 -7.89 -7.41 -6.28
CA ASN A 122 -9.24 -7.75 -5.86
C ASN A 122 -9.38 -7.52 -4.34
N LEU A 123 -10.12 -6.48 -3.96
CA LEU A 123 -10.26 -6.03 -2.57
C LEU A 123 -10.98 -7.05 -1.69
N GLN A 124 -12.01 -7.68 -2.20
CA GLN A 124 -12.74 -8.72 -1.47
C GLN A 124 -11.84 -9.93 -1.17
N LYS A 125 -11.09 -10.39 -2.18
CA LYS A 125 -10.09 -11.45 -2.00
C LYS A 125 -9.01 -11.08 -0.96
N CYS A 126 -8.55 -9.82 -0.99
CA CYS A 126 -7.59 -9.32 -0.03
C CYS A 126 -8.14 -9.40 1.39
N LYS A 127 -9.39 -8.93 1.60
CA LYS A 127 -10.09 -9.05 2.87
C LYS A 127 -10.20 -10.51 3.33
N GLU A 128 -10.66 -11.40 2.45
CA GLU A 128 -10.86 -12.83 2.77
C GLU A 128 -9.55 -13.52 3.16
N GLN A 129 -8.43 -13.17 2.52
CA GLN A 129 -7.15 -13.82 2.74
C GLN A 129 -6.37 -13.28 3.94
N ILE A 130 -6.34 -11.95 4.13
CA ILE A 130 -5.48 -11.31 5.13
C ILE A 130 -6.17 -10.30 6.05
N GLY A 131 -7.45 -10.00 5.84
CA GLY A 131 -8.17 -8.97 6.59
C GLY A 131 -8.41 -9.29 8.08
N ASP A 132 -8.21 -10.53 8.49
CA ASP A 132 -8.22 -10.97 9.89
C ASP A 132 -6.91 -10.69 10.63
N ARG A 133 -5.82 -10.38 9.90
CA ARG A 133 -4.46 -10.19 10.43
C ARG A 133 -3.93 -8.78 10.24
N VAL A 134 -4.39 -8.06 9.23
CA VAL A 134 -3.92 -6.70 8.91
C VAL A 134 -5.09 -5.80 8.53
N LYS A 135 -5.03 -4.51 8.91
CA LYS A 135 -5.98 -3.51 8.43
C LYS A 135 -5.78 -3.26 6.94
N ILE A 136 -6.86 -3.28 6.16
CA ILE A 136 -6.80 -3.03 4.72
C ILE A 136 -7.11 -1.56 4.44
N LEU A 137 -6.32 -0.94 3.56
CA LEU A 137 -6.51 0.44 3.12
C LEU A 137 -6.58 0.48 1.58
N GLY A 138 -7.52 1.20 1.03
CA GLY A 138 -7.66 1.36 -0.43
C GLY A 138 -9.13 1.34 -0.84
N HIS A 139 -9.45 1.20 -2.14
CA HIS A 139 -8.51 1.28 -3.28
C HIS A 139 -9.19 1.94 -4.49
N VAL A 140 -9.84 3.12 -4.26
CA VAL A 140 -10.46 3.85 -5.38
C VAL A 140 -9.40 4.15 -6.44
N ASP A 141 -9.72 3.88 -7.72
CA ASP A 141 -8.78 4.10 -8.83
C ASP A 141 -8.32 5.56 -8.89
N PRO A 142 -7.01 5.83 -8.74
CA PRO A 142 -6.49 7.19 -8.70
C PRO A 142 -6.54 7.90 -10.05
N SER A 143 -6.49 7.17 -11.14
CA SER A 143 -6.39 7.72 -12.49
C SER A 143 -7.74 7.74 -13.21
N ALA A 144 -8.38 6.60 -13.37
CA ALA A 144 -9.62 6.52 -14.14
C ALA A 144 -10.80 7.14 -13.39
N VAL A 145 -10.82 7.03 -12.05
CA VAL A 145 -11.94 7.52 -11.22
C VAL A 145 -11.61 8.87 -10.59
N MET A 146 -10.54 8.94 -9.81
CA MET A 146 -10.24 10.17 -9.05
C MET A 146 -9.81 11.33 -9.95
N TYR A 147 -9.00 11.06 -10.98
CA TYR A 147 -8.51 12.11 -11.88
C TYR A 147 -9.46 12.35 -13.06
N ALA A 148 -9.79 11.31 -13.83
CA ALA A 148 -10.52 11.44 -15.09
C ALA A 148 -12.04 11.30 -14.94
N GLY A 149 -12.53 10.77 -13.82
CA GLY A 149 -13.96 10.57 -13.57
C GLY A 149 -14.70 11.82 -13.09
N THR A 150 -16.01 11.67 -12.93
CA THR A 150 -16.90 12.68 -12.34
C THR A 150 -17.07 12.46 -10.83
N PRO A 151 -17.61 13.44 -10.07
CA PRO A 151 -17.98 13.23 -8.67
C PRO A 151 -18.94 12.05 -8.45
N ALA A 152 -19.83 11.77 -9.41
CA ALA A 152 -20.73 10.61 -9.36
C ALA A 152 -19.97 9.28 -9.49
N ASP A 153 -19.00 9.19 -10.41
CA ASP A 153 -18.15 8.01 -10.56
C ASP A 153 -17.33 7.75 -9.31
N VAL A 154 -16.80 8.82 -8.68
CA VAL A 154 -16.06 8.71 -7.42
C VAL A 154 -16.96 8.19 -6.31
N ARG A 155 -18.16 8.75 -6.15
CA ARG A 155 -19.13 8.30 -5.14
C ARG A 155 -19.46 6.81 -5.32
N GLU A 156 -19.76 6.39 -6.54
CA GLU A 156 -20.07 4.99 -6.85
C GLU A 156 -18.89 4.07 -6.52
N ALA A 157 -17.66 4.45 -6.89
CA ALA A 157 -16.46 3.68 -6.60
C ALA A 157 -16.19 3.54 -5.09
N VAL A 158 -16.40 4.61 -4.32
CA VAL A 158 -16.28 4.58 -2.86
C VAL A 158 -17.26 3.57 -2.26
N ILE A 159 -18.54 3.62 -2.65
CA ILE A 159 -19.56 2.70 -2.14
C ILE A 159 -19.18 1.25 -2.48
N LYS A 160 -18.76 0.98 -3.73
CA LYS A 160 -18.31 -0.36 -4.16
C LYS A 160 -17.12 -0.86 -3.35
N CYS A 161 -16.14 -0.02 -3.08
CA CYS A 161 -14.99 -0.39 -2.25
C CYS A 161 -15.42 -0.72 -0.82
N VAL A 162 -16.29 0.11 -0.24
CA VAL A 162 -16.81 -0.13 1.11
C VAL A 162 -17.61 -1.43 1.17
N GLN A 163 -18.49 -1.70 0.20
CA GLN A 163 -19.25 -2.97 0.14
C GLN A 163 -18.35 -4.20 0.14
N GLN A 164 -17.17 -4.13 -0.48
CA GLN A 164 -16.24 -5.27 -0.57
C GLN A 164 -15.44 -5.52 0.72
N ALA A 165 -15.23 -4.50 1.56
CA ALA A 165 -14.23 -4.59 2.62
C ALA A 165 -14.64 -4.03 3.99
N TRP A 166 -15.82 -3.43 4.15
CA TRP A 166 -16.23 -2.77 5.39
C TRP A 166 -16.20 -3.68 6.63
N ASP A 167 -16.50 -4.97 6.43
CA ASP A 167 -16.55 -6.01 7.46
C ASP A 167 -15.19 -6.70 7.71
N SER A 168 -14.10 -6.11 7.22
CA SER A 168 -12.75 -6.63 7.46
C SER A 168 -12.45 -6.71 8.97
N PRO A 169 -12.08 -7.88 9.53
CA PRO A 169 -11.97 -8.07 10.98
C PRO A 169 -10.96 -7.13 11.67
N LYS A 170 -9.88 -6.74 10.99
CA LYS A 170 -8.91 -5.75 11.49
C LYS A 170 -9.26 -4.31 11.10
N GLY A 171 -10.37 -4.12 10.40
CA GLY A 171 -10.86 -2.85 9.92
C GLY A 171 -10.44 -2.52 8.49
N TYR A 172 -11.19 -1.58 7.92
CA TYR A 172 -10.99 -1.07 6.58
C TYR A 172 -10.90 0.45 6.60
N VAL A 173 -10.04 1.01 5.76
CA VAL A 173 -9.92 2.46 5.56
C VAL A 173 -10.08 2.76 4.07
N ILE A 174 -11.14 3.51 3.73
CA ILE A 174 -11.32 3.97 2.36
C ILE A 174 -10.27 5.01 2.00
N MET A 175 -9.58 4.79 0.89
CA MET A 175 -8.64 5.74 0.29
C MET A 175 -8.43 5.41 -1.20
N SER A 176 -7.68 6.26 -1.92
CA SER A 176 -7.22 5.94 -3.27
C SER A 176 -6.28 4.74 -3.28
N GLY A 177 -6.29 3.97 -4.36
CA GLY A 177 -5.42 2.79 -4.51
C GLY A 177 -3.93 3.11 -4.63
N CYS A 178 -3.59 4.34 -4.98
CA CYS A 178 -2.23 4.87 -5.04
C CYS A 178 -2.26 6.39 -4.87
N SER A 179 -1.09 7.05 -4.97
CA SER A 179 -0.99 8.52 -5.00
C SER A 179 -1.86 9.09 -6.12
N LEU A 180 -2.57 10.17 -5.82
CA LEU A 180 -3.37 10.89 -6.81
C LEU A 180 -2.46 11.67 -7.78
N PRO A 181 -2.83 11.76 -9.08
CA PRO A 181 -2.23 12.73 -9.98
C PRO A 181 -2.33 14.15 -9.42
N VAL A 182 -1.31 14.96 -9.64
CA VAL A 182 -1.21 16.32 -9.07
C VAL A 182 -2.40 17.19 -9.47
N GLU A 183 -2.92 17.00 -10.69
CA GLU A 183 -4.05 17.78 -11.23
C GLU A 183 -5.41 17.13 -10.97
N THR A 184 -5.51 16.20 -10.00
CA THR A 184 -6.79 15.60 -9.63
C THR A 184 -7.77 16.68 -9.20
N PRO A 185 -8.98 16.76 -9.80
CA PRO A 185 -9.94 17.80 -9.48
C PRO A 185 -10.36 17.76 -8.00
N LEU A 186 -10.28 18.89 -7.31
CA LEU A 186 -10.67 18.99 -5.90
C LEU A 186 -12.12 18.50 -5.65
N ARG A 187 -13.04 18.78 -6.59
CA ARG A 187 -14.41 18.27 -6.52
C ARG A 187 -14.51 16.75 -6.43
N ASN A 188 -13.55 16.03 -7.00
CA ASN A 188 -13.50 14.54 -6.92
C ASN A 188 -12.97 14.11 -5.56
N ILE A 189 -12.01 14.83 -4.98
CA ILE A 189 -11.52 14.57 -3.63
C ILE A 189 -12.64 14.84 -2.62
N GLU A 190 -13.36 15.95 -2.77
CA GLU A 190 -14.52 16.28 -1.95
C GLU A 190 -15.62 15.22 -2.06
N ALA A 191 -15.94 14.77 -3.30
CA ALA A 191 -16.91 13.69 -3.52
C ALA A 191 -16.54 12.39 -2.82
N MET A 192 -15.25 12.02 -2.78
CA MET A 192 -14.78 10.86 -2.03
C MET A 192 -15.03 11.01 -0.53
N MET A 193 -14.74 12.20 0.02
CA MET A 193 -14.94 12.49 1.45
C MET A 193 -16.44 12.55 1.80
N ASP A 194 -17.26 13.12 0.92
CA ASP A 194 -18.70 13.23 1.13
C ASP A 194 -19.39 11.88 1.04
N ALA A 195 -18.98 11.02 0.09
CA ALA A 195 -19.47 9.65 0.02
C ALA A 195 -19.13 8.85 1.31
N ALA A 196 -17.93 9.02 1.85
CA ALA A 196 -17.54 8.39 3.11
C ALA A 196 -18.38 8.90 4.30
N ARG A 197 -18.68 10.20 4.34
CA ARG A 197 -19.57 10.80 5.37
C ARG A 197 -21.01 10.32 5.23
N GLU A 198 -21.52 10.22 4.00
CA GLU A 198 -22.86 9.73 3.69
C GLU A 198 -23.04 8.28 4.14
N ILE A 199 -22.05 7.41 3.90
CA ILE A 199 -22.03 6.04 4.41
C ILE A 199 -22.12 6.04 5.93
N GLY A 200 -21.27 6.82 6.59
CA GLY A 200 -21.28 6.96 8.06
C GLY A 200 -20.60 5.81 8.78
N TYR A 201 -20.63 5.90 10.13
CA TYR A 201 -20.11 4.86 11.01
C TYR A 201 -20.98 4.80 12.29
N PRO A 202 -21.39 3.61 12.75
CA PRO A 202 -21.13 2.30 12.17
C PRO A 202 -21.77 2.10 10.79
N ILE A 203 -21.21 1.21 9.99
CA ILE A 203 -21.69 0.94 8.64
C ILE A 203 -22.95 0.04 8.72
N GLU A 204 -24.01 0.47 8.01
CA GLU A 204 -25.26 -0.26 7.89
C GLU A 204 -25.32 -0.92 6.50
N PRO A 205 -25.24 -2.27 6.40
CA PRO A 205 -25.21 -2.97 5.12
C PRO A 205 -26.41 -2.66 4.21
N GLU A 206 -27.61 -2.61 4.80
CA GLU A 206 -28.85 -2.30 4.05
C GLU A 206 -28.85 -0.90 3.44
N LYS A 207 -28.18 0.05 4.10
CA LYS A 207 -27.98 1.41 3.58
C LYS A 207 -27.05 1.38 2.37
N LEU A 208 -25.91 0.67 2.46
CA LEU A 208 -24.97 0.54 1.35
C LEU A 208 -25.62 -0.02 0.09
N ASP A 209 -26.47 -1.04 0.23
CA ASP A 209 -27.16 -1.67 -0.91
C ASP A 209 -28.16 -0.72 -1.59
N LYS A 210 -28.73 0.20 -0.86
CA LYS A 210 -29.65 1.22 -1.39
C LYS A 210 -28.92 2.37 -2.08
N MET A 211 -27.67 2.65 -1.70
CA MET A 211 -26.91 3.80 -2.22
C MET A 211 -26.46 3.62 -3.68
N LEU A 212 -26.47 2.40 -4.24
CA LEU A 212 -26.13 2.09 -5.63
C LEU A 212 -27.36 1.89 -6.53
N ARG A 213 -28.55 1.99 -5.98
CA ARG A 213 -29.82 1.93 -6.76
C ARG A 213 -30.27 3.31 -7.17
#